data_c67721f985dea052f22b7bd3da106dbf
#
_entry.id   c67721f985dea052f22b7bd3da106dbf
#
_cell.length_a   1.000
_cell.length_b   1.000
_cell.length_c   1.000
_cell.angle_alpha   90.00
_cell.angle_beta   90.00
_cell.angle_gamma   90.00
#
_symmetry.space_group_name_H-M   'P 1'
#
loop_
_entity.id
_entity.type
_entity.pdbx_description
1 polymer ?
#
loop_
_entity_poly.entity_id
_entity_poly.type
_entity_poly.pdbx_seq_one_letter_code
_entity_poly.pdbx_strand_id
1 'polypeptide(L)'
;MIDEKRIAIKCVTGSHATGLNDDKSDIDRKIVFYPTIDELFSGRHANKQTIMPEEDTEYVDIRSFMKSLQDTTINGLEILFGHDINVVDENISPILTNKNNIAKCNLPKLFLSTSGMAYNQYKSFTSLKRPNNAKSVLFFDRHSQDTKSLMTIVRLCKTLELFAESEFTDFQSSFCFKDDEIGKRYMLNVKNNVGNLTFEENVEFAKIYMARIDVLKDEYMKHSIDLDTNGFVSEVIHNATLINMIKNK
;
A
#
# COMPACT_ATOMS: atom_id res chain seq x y z
N MET A 1 -19.21 -8.97 -11.75
CA MET A 1 -18.75 -9.43 -10.44
C MET A 1 -17.78 -10.57 -10.69
N ILE A 2 -16.70 -10.71 -9.93
CA ILE A 2 -15.78 -11.84 -10.06
C ILE A 2 -16.40 -13.04 -9.33
N ASP A 3 -16.31 -14.23 -9.92
CA ASP A 3 -16.81 -15.47 -9.30
C ASP A 3 -16.04 -15.73 -7.99
N GLU A 4 -16.76 -16.02 -6.90
CA GLU A 4 -16.20 -16.35 -5.58
C GLU A 4 -15.15 -17.48 -5.63
N LYS A 5 -15.32 -18.45 -6.51
CA LYS A 5 -14.39 -19.57 -6.74
C LYS A 5 -13.01 -19.13 -7.24
N ARG A 6 -12.92 -17.92 -7.77
CA ARG A 6 -11.69 -17.32 -8.30
C ARG A 6 -10.98 -16.44 -7.27
N ILE A 7 -11.54 -16.26 -6.08
CA ILE A 7 -10.96 -15.37 -5.07
C ILE A 7 -9.88 -16.12 -4.29
N ALA A 8 -8.70 -15.49 -4.19
CA ALA A 8 -7.56 -16.00 -3.42
C ALA A 8 -7.48 -15.37 -2.02
N ILE A 9 -7.56 -14.03 -1.95
CA ILE A 9 -7.43 -13.25 -0.71
C ILE A 9 -8.45 -12.11 -0.73
N LYS A 10 -9.04 -11.81 0.43
CA LYS A 10 -9.78 -10.58 0.70
C LYS A 10 -9.13 -9.88 1.89
N CYS A 11 -8.92 -8.57 1.83
CA CYS A 11 -8.40 -7.81 2.96
C CYS A 11 -8.94 -6.38 2.98
N VAL A 12 -8.92 -5.78 4.15
CA VAL A 12 -9.15 -4.35 4.34
C VAL A 12 -7.82 -3.63 4.25
N THR A 13 -7.75 -2.55 3.49
CA THR A 13 -6.55 -1.74 3.23
C THR A 13 -6.77 -0.28 3.61
N GLY A 14 -5.95 0.64 3.11
CA GLY A 14 -6.10 2.07 3.33
C GLY A 14 -5.93 2.49 4.78
N SER A 15 -6.79 3.43 5.23
CA SER A 15 -6.69 4.00 6.58
C SER A 15 -6.92 2.98 7.69
N HIS A 16 -7.76 1.98 7.46
CA HIS A 16 -8.03 0.90 8.42
C HIS A 16 -6.80 -0.02 8.61
N ALA A 17 -6.11 -0.36 7.53
CA ALA A 17 -4.88 -1.17 7.60
C ALA A 17 -3.73 -0.42 8.28
N THR A 18 -3.62 0.88 8.03
CA THR A 18 -2.57 1.71 8.63
C THR A 18 -2.91 2.21 10.04
N GLY A 19 -4.13 1.93 10.54
CA GLY A 19 -4.60 2.39 11.85
C GLY A 19 -4.90 3.89 11.92
N LEU A 20 -4.97 4.57 10.76
CA LEU A 20 -5.22 6.02 10.64
C LEU A 20 -6.68 6.34 10.30
N ASN A 21 -7.58 5.37 10.48
CA ASN A 21 -9.02 5.55 10.30
C ASN A 21 -9.62 6.38 11.44
N ASP A 22 -10.67 7.10 11.12
CA ASP A 22 -11.59 7.77 12.02
C ASP A 22 -13.03 7.33 11.73
N ASP A 23 -14.01 7.82 12.52
CA ASP A 23 -15.43 7.43 12.40
C ASP A 23 -16.06 7.78 11.04
N LYS A 24 -15.39 8.56 10.21
CA LYS A 24 -15.83 8.97 8.87
C LYS A 24 -15.03 8.31 7.76
N SER A 25 -14.09 7.44 8.12
CA SER A 25 -13.26 6.74 7.15
C SER A 25 -14.06 5.65 6.47
N ASP A 26 -14.08 5.68 5.15
CA ASP A 26 -14.60 4.60 4.34
C ASP A 26 -13.72 3.33 4.43
N ILE A 27 -14.29 2.22 4.02
CA ILE A 27 -13.60 0.94 4.00
C ILE A 27 -13.02 0.71 2.62
N ASP A 28 -11.69 0.70 2.52
CA ASP A 28 -10.97 0.31 1.30
C ASP A 28 -10.70 -1.20 1.36
N ARG A 29 -11.18 -1.97 0.36
CA ARG A 29 -10.93 -3.42 0.24
C ARG A 29 -10.08 -3.74 -0.96
N LYS A 30 -9.21 -4.75 -0.81
CA LYS A 30 -8.55 -5.39 -1.95
C LYS A 30 -8.93 -6.86 -2.00
N ILE A 31 -9.25 -7.33 -3.21
CA ILE A 31 -9.62 -8.72 -3.49
C ILE A 31 -8.66 -9.24 -4.55
N VAL A 32 -7.78 -10.16 -4.16
CA VAL A 32 -6.91 -10.85 -5.11
C VAL A 32 -7.65 -12.03 -5.70
N PHE A 33 -7.62 -12.17 -7.03
CA PHE A 33 -8.35 -13.20 -7.74
C PHE A 33 -7.52 -13.86 -8.84
N TYR A 34 -7.87 -15.10 -9.18
CA TYR A 34 -7.27 -15.87 -10.26
C TYR A 34 -7.85 -15.48 -11.62
N PRO A 35 -7.02 -15.36 -12.68
CA PRO A 35 -7.51 -15.14 -14.04
C PRO A 35 -8.28 -16.37 -14.57
N THR A 36 -9.15 -16.16 -15.54
CA THR A 36 -9.65 -17.26 -16.39
C THR A 36 -8.56 -17.72 -17.34
N ILE A 37 -8.75 -18.87 -17.97
CA ILE A 37 -7.85 -19.39 -19.01
C ILE A 37 -7.71 -18.36 -20.14
N ASP A 38 -8.82 -17.76 -20.60
CA ASP A 38 -8.81 -16.76 -21.66
C ASP A 38 -8.08 -15.48 -21.24
N GLU A 39 -8.26 -15.01 -19.99
CA GLU A 39 -7.51 -13.86 -19.43
C GLU A 39 -6.01 -14.16 -19.32
N LEU A 40 -5.64 -15.41 -18.99
CA LEU A 40 -4.24 -15.83 -18.94
C LEU A 40 -3.60 -15.83 -20.32
N PHE A 41 -4.21 -16.49 -21.31
CA PHE A 41 -3.67 -16.59 -22.67
C PHE A 41 -3.70 -15.26 -23.43
N SER A 42 -4.67 -14.38 -23.15
CA SER A 42 -4.71 -13.05 -23.75
C SER A 42 -3.62 -12.11 -23.23
N GLY A 43 -2.94 -12.46 -22.14
CA GLY A 43 -1.98 -11.59 -21.45
C GLY A 43 -2.61 -10.36 -20.78
N ARG A 44 -3.94 -10.21 -20.81
CA ARG A 44 -4.61 -9.07 -20.19
C ARG A 44 -4.72 -9.28 -18.69
N HIS A 45 -4.33 -8.25 -17.93
CA HIS A 45 -4.60 -8.21 -16.51
C HIS A 45 -6.00 -7.60 -16.29
N ALA A 46 -6.82 -8.28 -15.52
CA ALA A 46 -8.23 -7.92 -15.33
C ALA A 46 -8.47 -7.10 -14.05
N ASN A 47 -7.52 -6.26 -13.66
CA ASN A 47 -7.70 -5.38 -12.49
C ASN A 47 -8.95 -4.50 -12.70
N LYS A 48 -9.77 -4.39 -11.66
CA LYS A 48 -11.01 -3.60 -11.67
C LYS A 48 -11.13 -2.84 -10.37
N GLN A 49 -11.76 -1.67 -10.42
CA GLN A 49 -12.13 -0.92 -9.23
C GLN A 49 -13.65 -0.68 -9.24
N THR A 50 -14.28 -0.88 -8.10
CA THR A 50 -15.68 -0.52 -7.86
C THR A 50 -15.70 0.47 -6.72
N ILE A 51 -16.22 1.66 -6.98
CA ILE A 51 -16.33 2.75 -6.02
C ILE A 51 -17.79 2.86 -5.58
N MET A 52 -18.04 2.74 -4.28
CA MET A 52 -19.31 2.98 -3.63
C MET A 52 -19.18 4.05 -2.55
N PRO A 53 -20.26 4.68 -2.09
CA PRO A 53 -20.17 5.78 -1.11
C PRO A 53 -19.45 5.42 0.20
N GLU A 54 -19.58 4.18 0.66
CA GLU A 54 -19.04 3.72 1.95
C GLU A 54 -17.92 2.69 1.81
N GLU A 55 -17.73 2.13 0.62
CA GLU A 55 -16.77 1.07 0.38
C GLU A 55 -16.17 1.16 -1.02
N ASP A 56 -14.84 1.23 -1.09
CA ASP A 56 -14.08 1.14 -2.33
C ASP A 56 -13.46 -0.25 -2.43
N THR A 57 -13.81 -1.01 -3.45
CA THR A 57 -13.24 -2.34 -3.70
C THR A 57 -12.36 -2.35 -4.94
N GLU A 58 -11.09 -2.70 -4.76
CA GLU A 58 -10.13 -2.95 -5.83
C GLU A 58 -9.96 -4.47 -6.03
N TYR A 59 -10.21 -4.94 -7.25
CA TYR A 59 -9.94 -6.31 -7.66
C TYR A 59 -8.56 -6.38 -8.32
N VAL A 60 -7.67 -7.17 -7.74
CA VAL A 60 -6.27 -7.31 -8.15
C VAL A 60 -6.05 -8.69 -8.76
N ASP A 61 -5.70 -8.74 -10.04
CA ASP A 61 -5.27 -9.98 -10.70
C ASP A 61 -4.06 -10.57 -9.98
N ILE A 62 -4.07 -11.87 -9.71
CA ILE A 62 -3.00 -12.53 -8.95
C ILE A 62 -1.62 -12.38 -9.61
N ARG A 63 -1.55 -12.20 -10.93
CA ARG A 63 -0.30 -11.93 -11.65
C ARG A 63 0.23 -10.54 -11.32
N SER A 64 -0.66 -9.53 -11.20
CA SER A 64 -0.30 -8.18 -10.73
C SER A 64 0.13 -8.20 -9.27
N PHE A 65 -0.54 -8.99 -8.44
CA PHE A 65 -0.16 -9.20 -7.06
C PHE A 65 1.21 -9.84 -6.95
N MET A 66 1.47 -10.96 -7.66
CA MET A 66 2.78 -11.59 -7.72
C MET A 66 3.89 -10.59 -8.07
N LYS A 67 3.69 -9.82 -9.15
CA LYS A 67 4.65 -8.80 -9.58
C LYS A 67 4.89 -7.75 -8.51
N SER A 68 3.85 -7.29 -7.83
CA SER A 68 3.97 -6.30 -6.77
C SER A 68 4.70 -6.82 -5.52
N LEU A 69 4.61 -8.12 -5.23
CA LEU A 69 5.39 -8.77 -4.17
C LEU A 69 6.87 -8.93 -4.56
N GLN A 70 7.14 -9.38 -5.78
CA GLN A 70 8.50 -9.51 -6.31
C GLN A 70 9.25 -8.17 -6.37
N ASP A 71 8.54 -7.11 -6.75
CA ASP A 71 9.06 -5.73 -6.72
C ASP A 71 8.97 -5.10 -5.32
N THR A 72 8.44 -5.82 -4.33
CA THR A 72 8.27 -5.35 -2.94
C THR A 72 7.63 -3.96 -2.89
N THR A 73 6.54 -3.76 -3.65
CA THR A 73 5.87 -2.46 -3.67
C THR A 73 4.97 -2.28 -2.46
N ILE A 74 4.79 -1.03 -2.00
CA ILE A 74 3.89 -0.72 -0.89
C ILE A 74 2.46 -1.23 -1.14
N ASN A 75 1.97 -1.18 -2.39
CA ASN A 75 0.63 -1.65 -2.75
C ASN A 75 0.47 -3.17 -2.61
N GLY A 76 1.51 -3.95 -2.90
CA GLY A 76 1.53 -5.41 -2.68
C GLY A 76 1.64 -5.74 -1.20
N LEU A 77 2.52 -5.06 -0.48
CA LEU A 77 2.69 -5.26 0.95
C LEU A 77 1.44 -4.88 1.74
N GLU A 78 0.69 -3.86 1.32
CA GLU A 78 -0.59 -3.47 1.93
C GLU A 78 -1.60 -4.63 1.97
N ILE A 79 -1.56 -5.56 1.01
CA ILE A 79 -2.40 -6.77 1.02
C ILE A 79 -1.92 -7.76 2.08
N LEU A 80 -0.59 -7.92 2.24
CA LEU A 80 0.00 -8.87 3.20
C LEU A 80 -0.07 -8.39 4.65
N PHE A 81 -0.08 -7.07 4.85
CA PHE A 81 -0.07 -6.41 6.16
C PHE A 81 -1.37 -5.65 6.43
N GLY A 82 -2.39 -5.90 5.62
CA GLY A 82 -3.71 -5.31 5.76
C GLY A 82 -4.44 -5.74 7.03
N HIS A 83 -5.64 -5.21 7.20
CA HIS A 83 -6.53 -5.57 8.28
C HIS A 83 -7.57 -6.60 7.79
N ASP A 84 -8.06 -7.47 8.67
CA ASP A 84 -9.08 -8.49 8.36
C ASP A 84 -8.72 -9.33 7.11
N ILE A 85 -7.49 -9.84 7.06
CA ILE A 85 -7.05 -10.68 5.95
C ILE A 85 -7.78 -12.03 6.01
N ASN A 86 -8.57 -12.32 4.98
CA ASN A 86 -9.23 -13.60 4.78
C ASN A 86 -8.59 -14.32 3.58
N VAL A 87 -7.88 -15.40 3.86
CA VAL A 87 -7.35 -16.33 2.86
C VAL A 87 -8.47 -17.26 2.42
N VAL A 88 -8.97 -17.08 1.21
CA VAL A 88 -10.07 -17.89 0.65
C VAL A 88 -9.53 -19.17 0.04
N ASP A 89 -8.34 -19.13 -0.57
CA ASP A 89 -7.65 -20.31 -1.09
C ASP A 89 -6.39 -20.61 -0.26
N GLU A 90 -6.41 -21.70 0.48
CA GLU A 90 -5.32 -22.15 1.34
C GLU A 90 -3.98 -22.38 0.60
N ASN A 91 -4.00 -22.61 -0.72
CA ASN A 91 -2.78 -22.77 -1.51
C ASN A 91 -1.94 -21.49 -1.55
N ILE A 92 -2.52 -20.32 -1.24
CA ILE A 92 -1.82 -19.04 -1.17
C ILE A 92 -1.30 -18.71 0.24
N SER A 93 -1.71 -19.45 1.28
CA SER A 93 -1.35 -19.16 2.68
C SER A 93 0.17 -19.11 2.94
N PRO A 94 1.06 -19.87 2.23
CA PRO A 94 2.50 -19.73 2.40
C PRO A 94 3.02 -18.31 2.13
N ILE A 95 2.36 -17.52 1.28
CA ILE A 95 2.70 -16.11 1.04
C ILE A 95 2.51 -15.29 2.32
N LEU A 96 1.39 -15.49 3.04
CA LEU A 96 1.13 -14.77 4.29
C LEU A 96 2.09 -15.19 5.42
N THR A 97 2.42 -16.47 5.47
CA THR A 97 3.38 -17.01 6.45
C THR A 97 4.77 -16.40 6.27
N ASN A 98 5.18 -16.11 5.02
CA ASN A 98 6.48 -15.55 4.70
C ASN A 98 6.47 -14.02 4.48
N LYS A 99 5.41 -13.31 4.88
CA LYS A 99 5.23 -11.89 4.60
C LYS A 99 6.41 -11.01 5.02
N ASN A 100 7.08 -11.30 6.13
CA ASN A 100 8.23 -10.53 6.61
C ASN A 100 9.47 -10.69 5.71
N ASN A 101 9.72 -11.89 5.17
CA ASN A 101 10.79 -12.08 4.19
C ASN A 101 10.45 -11.41 2.86
N ILE A 102 9.18 -11.46 2.43
CA ILE A 102 8.69 -10.79 1.22
C ILE A 102 8.84 -9.27 1.35
N ALA A 103 8.57 -8.69 2.54
CA ALA A 103 8.70 -7.24 2.78
C ALA A 103 10.14 -6.72 2.58
N LYS A 104 11.15 -7.56 2.75
CA LYS A 104 12.57 -7.20 2.54
C LYS A 104 13.19 -7.79 1.28
N CYS A 105 12.40 -8.50 0.46
CA CYS A 105 12.89 -9.22 -0.72
C CYS A 105 13.61 -8.30 -1.73
N ASN A 106 13.12 -7.07 -1.89
CA ASN A 106 13.69 -6.11 -2.83
C ASN A 106 13.65 -4.69 -2.26
N LEU A 107 14.52 -4.42 -1.28
CA LEU A 107 14.58 -3.14 -0.59
C LEU A 107 14.84 -1.94 -1.52
N PRO A 108 15.72 -2.02 -2.54
CA PRO A 108 15.87 -0.94 -3.52
C PRO A 108 14.55 -0.58 -4.23
N LYS A 109 13.77 -1.58 -4.64
CA LYS A 109 12.49 -1.35 -5.30
C LYS A 109 11.42 -0.83 -4.34
N LEU A 110 11.38 -1.31 -3.10
CA LEU A 110 10.52 -0.76 -2.05
C LEU A 110 10.79 0.72 -1.87
N PHE A 111 12.06 1.10 -1.73
CA PHE A 111 12.46 2.49 -1.61
C PHE A 111 12.00 3.32 -2.81
N LEU A 112 12.36 2.90 -4.03
CA LEU A 112 12.05 3.66 -5.25
C LEU A 112 10.55 3.82 -5.48
N SER A 113 9.76 2.78 -5.22
CA SER A 113 8.30 2.84 -5.39
C SER A 113 7.65 3.75 -4.34
N THR A 114 8.05 3.61 -3.06
CA THR A 114 7.47 4.38 -1.95
C THR A 114 7.88 5.84 -1.98
N SER A 115 9.18 6.13 -2.21
CA SER A 115 9.66 7.51 -2.38
C SER A 115 9.06 8.18 -3.61
N GLY A 116 8.89 7.45 -4.72
CA GLY A 116 8.21 7.93 -5.91
C GLY A 116 6.74 8.29 -5.65
N MET A 117 6.02 7.49 -4.85
CA MET A 117 4.66 7.82 -4.41
C MET A 117 4.65 9.08 -3.54
N ALA A 118 5.56 9.20 -2.56
CA ALA A 118 5.67 10.39 -1.72
C ALA A 118 5.98 11.64 -2.56
N TYR A 119 6.87 11.54 -3.53
CA TYR A 119 7.22 12.62 -4.44
C TYR A 119 6.02 13.06 -5.32
N ASN A 120 5.25 12.11 -5.83
CA ASN A 120 4.04 12.42 -6.61
C ASN A 120 2.98 13.12 -5.74
N GLN A 121 2.81 12.68 -4.49
CA GLN A 121 1.92 13.37 -3.54
C GLN A 121 2.44 14.77 -3.21
N TYR A 122 3.74 14.94 -3.00
CA TYR A 122 4.36 16.24 -2.77
C TYR A 122 4.13 17.20 -3.96
N LYS A 123 4.36 16.73 -5.18
CA LYS A 123 4.11 17.51 -6.40
C LYS A 123 2.62 17.90 -6.54
N SER A 124 1.71 16.98 -6.22
CA SER A 124 0.28 17.26 -6.22
C SER A 124 -0.07 18.30 -5.16
N PHE A 125 0.38 18.13 -3.93
CA PHE A 125 0.14 19.03 -2.82
C PHE A 125 0.64 20.45 -3.11
N THR A 126 1.89 20.60 -3.59
CA THR A 126 2.51 21.90 -3.87
C THR A 126 1.97 22.60 -5.11
N SER A 127 1.23 21.91 -5.98
CA SER A 127 0.66 22.50 -7.20
C SER A 127 -0.49 23.48 -6.93
N LEU A 128 -1.03 23.52 -5.71
CA LEU A 128 -2.25 24.28 -5.31
C LEU A 128 -3.47 24.02 -6.20
N LYS A 129 -3.43 22.98 -7.02
CA LYS A 129 -4.59 22.62 -7.82
C LYS A 129 -5.60 21.89 -6.95
N ARG A 130 -6.87 22.25 -7.09
CA ARG A 130 -7.94 21.51 -6.44
C ARG A 130 -7.86 20.05 -6.87
N PRO A 131 -7.81 19.10 -5.94
CA PRO A 131 -7.73 17.68 -6.26
C PRO A 131 -8.93 17.20 -7.08
N ASN A 132 -8.73 16.20 -7.93
CA ASN A 132 -9.85 15.54 -8.64
C ASN A 132 -10.51 14.44 -7.81
N ASN A 133 -9.82 13.95 -6.76
CA ASN A 133 -10.34 12.90 -5.88
C ASN A 133 -11.30 13.51 -4.86
N ALA A 134 -12.54 12.99 -4.80
CA ALA A 134 -13.59 13.50 -3.92
C ALA A 134 -13.17 13.59 -2.45
N LYS A 135 -12.38 12.63 -1.95
CA LYS A 135 -11.87 12.62 -0.56
C LYS A 135 -10.89 13.76 -0.30
N SER A 136 -9.95 14.00 -1.21
CA SER A 136 -9.00 15.12 -1.09
C SER A 136 -9.67 16.48 -1.28
N VAL A 137 -10.71 16.56 -2.09
CA VAL A 137 -11.53 17.77 -2.27
C VAL A 137 -12.13 18.25 -0.95
N LEU A 138 -12.63 17.34 -0.12
CA LEU A 138 -13.20 17.71 1.20
C LEU A 138 -12.17 18.37 2.13
N PHE A 139 -10.92 17.90 2.10
CA PHE A 139 -9.83 18.51 2.88
C PHE A 139 -9.39 19.84 2.26
N PHE A 140 -9.29 19.91 0.95
CA PHE A 140 -8.97 21.14 0.23
C PHE A 140 -10.01 22.23 0.51
N ASP A 141 -11.31 21.92 0.43
CA ASP A 141 -12.39 22.88 0.67
C ASP A 141 -12.43 23.34 2.14
N ARG A 142 -12.02 22.46 3.09
CA ARG A 142 -11.98 22.78 4.52
C ARG A 142 -10.76 23.62 4.91
N HIS A 143 -9.60 23.33 4.36
CA HIS A 143 -8.31 23.88 4.80
C HIS A 143 -7.64 24.78 3.75
N SER A 144 -8.26 24.99 2.59
CA SER A 144 -7.68 25.66 1.40
C SER A 144 -6.39 25.01 0.90
N GLN A 145 -6.15 23.74 1.29
CA GLN A 145 -4.98 22.94 0.93
C GLN A 145 -5.27 21.44 1.12
N ASP A 146 -4.63 20.57 0.35
CA ASP A 146 -4.86 19.12 0.41
C ASP A 146 -4.04 18.46 1.54
N THR A 147 -4.47 18.67 2.78
CA THR A 147 -3.81 18.13 3.98
C THR A 147 -3.85 16.60 4.05
N LYS A 148 -4.76 15.95 3.30
CA LYS A 148 -4.77 14.49 3.16
C LYS A 148 -3.55 14.00 2.38
N SER A 149 -3.19 14.65 1.28
CA SER A 149 -1.95 14.37 0.55
C SER A 149 -0.72 14.66 1.40
N LEU A 150 -0.72 15.74 2.18
CA LEU A 150 0.35 16.03 3.14
C LEU A 150 0.55 14.89 4.15
N MET A 151 -0.53 14.42 4.78
CA MET A 151 -0.47 13.27 5.70
C MET A 151 0.06 12.03 5.00
N THR A 152 -0.33 11.79 3.75
CA THR A 152 0.16 10.64 2.97
C THR A 152 1.67 10.72 2.72
N ILE A 153 2.23 11.91 2.42
CA ILE A 153 3.68 12.13 2.31
C ILE A 153 4.36 11.73 3.62
N VAL A 154 3.90 12.28 4.74
CA VAL A 154 4.47 12.00 6.07
C VAL A 154 4.42 10.50 6.38
N ARG A 155 3.30 9.83 6.12
CA ARG A 155 3.13 8.39 6.34
C ARG A 155 4.12 7.57 5.54
N LEU A 156 4.26 7.82 4.24
CA LEU A 156 5.18 7.08 3.38
C LEU A 156 6.64 7.28 3.81
N CYS A 157 7.02 8.50 4.16
CA CYS A 157 8.35 8.81 4.69
C CYS A 157 8.61 8.05 6.00
N LYS A 158 7.65 8.10 6.92
CA LYS A 158 7.75 7.40 8.21
C LYS A 158 7.81 5.88 8.04
N THR A 159 7.05 5.31 7.11
CA THR A 159 7.14 3.87 6.82
C THR A 159 8.56 3.46 6.42
N LEU A 160 9.20 4.22 5.52
CA LEU A 160 10.59 3.93 5.13
C LEU A 160 11.57 4.13 6.30
N GLU A 161 11.42 5.21 7.07
CA GLU A 161 12.28 5.54 8.21
C GLU A 161 12.22 4.42 9.27
N LEU A 162 11.03 4.08 9.75
CA LEU A 162 10.81 3.07 10.78
C LEU A 162 11.24 1.67 10.32
N PHE A 163 11.06 1.33 9.03
CA PHE A 163 11.49 0.05 8.52
C PHE A 163 13.01 -0.07 8.46
N ALA A 164 13.72 1.00 8.10
CA ALA A 164 15.18 1.04 8.19
C ALA A 164 15.67 1.01 9.65
N GLU A 165 15.04 1.75 10.56
CA GLU A 165 15.34 1.75 12.00
C GLU A 165 15.18 0.36 12.64
N SER A 166 14.23 -0.45 12.14
CA SER A 166 14.06 -1.85 12.55
C SER A 166 15.04 -2.82 11.89
N GLU A 167 16.06 -2.32 11.18
CA GLU A 167 16.98 -3.15 10.38
C GLU A 167 16.21 -4.06 9.39
N PHE A 168 15.11 -3.57 8.83
CA PHE A 168 14.23 -4.27 7.90
C PHE A 168 13.61 -5.56 8.45
N THR A 169 13.33 -5.62 9.74
CA THR A 169 12.76 -6.81 10.39
C THR A 169 11.28 -6.70 10.71
N ASP A 170 10.76 -5.47 10.91
CA ASP A 170 9.38 -5.24 11.32
C ASP A 170 8.66 -4.24 10.40
N PHE A 171 8.19 -4.75 9.25
CA PHE A 171 7.37 -3.95 8.35
C PHE A 171 5.98 -3.63 8.93
N GLN A 172 5.42 -4.55 9.75
CA GLN A 172 4.09 -4.36 10.34
C GLN A 172 4.02 -3.08 11.17
N SER A 173 4.94 -2.90 12.11
CA SER A 173 4.98 -1.70 12.97
C SER A 173 5.39 -0.44 12.20
N SER A 174 6.17 -0.59 11.12
CA SER A 174 6.57 0.53 10.27
C SER A 174 5.41 1.04 9.40
N PHE A 175 4.46 0.17 9.05
CA PHE A 175 3.34 0.45 8.17
C PHE A 175 2.05 0.80 8.92
N CYS A 176 1.80 0.16 10.07
CA CYS A 176 0.57 0.26 10.86
C CYS A 176 0.82 1.07 12.15
N PHE A 177 0.15 2.20 12.27
CA PHE A 177 0.22 3.12 13.43
C PHE A 177 -0.88 2.86 14.47
N LYS A 178 -1.56 1.70 14.42
CA LYS A 178 -2.70 1.40 15.28
C LYS A 178 -2.33 1.44 16.76
N ASP A 179 -1.19 0.85 17.12
CA ASP A 179 -0.72 0.72 18.49
C ASP A 179 0.26 1.84 18.89
N ASP A 180 0.62 2.72 17.96
CA ASP A 180 1.38 3.94 18.20
C ASP A 180 0.42 5.13 18.36
N GLU A 181 -0.10 5.34 19.57
CA GLU A 181 -1.03 6.45 19.83
C GLU A 181 -0.44 7.83 19.53
N ILE A 182 0.88 8.00 19.73
CA ILE A 182 1.58 9.26 19.47
C ILE A 182 1.70 9.46 17.96
N GLY A 183 2.18 8.47 17.24
CA GLY A 183 2.31 8.51 15.78
C GLY A 183 0.96 8.66 15.09
N LYS A 184 -0.05 7.90 15.51
CA LYS A 184 -1.42 8.03 15.02
C LYS A 184 -1.96 9.44 15.21
N ARG A 185 -1.89 9.97 16.43
CA ARG A 185 -2.36 11.32 16.75
C ARG A 185 -1.63 12.37 15.93
N TYR A 186 -0.31 12.23 15.78
CA TYR A 186 0.50 13.11 14.94
C TYR A 186 0.03 13.11 13.48
N MET A 187 -0.17 11.96 12.87
CA MET A 187 -0.66 11.84 11.50
C MET A 187 -2.06 12.44 11.31
N LEU A 188 -2.96 12.19 12.27
CA LEU A 188 -4.31 12.75 12.24
C LEU A 188 -4.30 14.27 12.45
N ASN A 189 -3.38 14.81 13.27
CA ASN A 189 -3.19 16.26 13.41
C ASN A 189 -2.75 16.90 12.09
N VAL A 190 -1.83 16.27 11.36
CA VAL A 190 -1.41 16.72 10.02
C VAL A 190 -2.60 16.70 9.05
N LYS A 191 -3.35 15.58 9.00
CA LYS A 191 -4.54 15.42 8.15
C LYS A 191 -5.58 16.50 8.39
N ASN A 192 -5.81 16.87 9.65
CA ASN A 192 -6.82 17.83 10.07
C ASN A 192 -6.28 19.26 10.21
N ASN A 193 -5.05 19.51 9.84
CA ASN A 193 -4.36 20.80 9.99
C ASN A 193 -4.53 21.41 11.39
N VAL A 194 -4.33 20.59 12.43
CA VAL A 194 -4.39 21.05 13.80
C VAL A 194 -3.25 22.03 14.04
N GLY A 195 -3.60 23.26 14.47
CA GLY A 195 -2.64 24.37 14.55
C GLY A 195 -2.83 25.40 13.44
N ASN A 196 -3.70 25.11 12.45
CA ASN A 196 -4.05 26.04 11.35
C ASN A 196 -2.81 26.57 10.59
N LEU A 197 -1.86 25.67 10.31
CA LEU A 197 -0.67 26.02 9.55
C LEU A 197 -1.05 26.54 8.17
N THR A 198 -0.35 27.57 7.72
CA THR A 198 -0.48 28.11 6.36
C THR A 198 -0.01 27.09 5.33
N PHE A 199 -0.31 27.35 4.07
CA PHE A 199 0.18 26.49 2.97
C PHE A 199 1.71 26.48 2.92
N GLU A 200 2.34 27.64 3.07
CA GLU A 200 3.81 27.79 3.06
C GLU A 200 4.47 27.02 4.19
N GLU A 201 3.93 27.06 5.40
CA GLU A 201 4.41 26.29 6.55
C GLU A 201 4.26 24.78 6.30
N ASN A 202 3.15 24.34 5.74
CA ASN A 202 2.92 22.94 5.39
C ASN A 202 3.82 22.48 4.22
N VAL A 203 4.16 23.35 3.28
CA VAL A 203 5.16 23.04 2.22
C VAL A 203 6.55 22.86 2.84
N GLU A 204 6.99 23.74 3.73
CA GLU A 204 8.27 23.57 4.43
C GLU A 204 8.29 22.31 5.29
N PHE A 205 7.20 22.01 5.97
CA PHE A 205 7.04 20.76 6.71
C PHE A 205 7.18 19.53 5.80
N ALA A 206 6.52 19.51 4.64
CA ALA A 206 6.65 18.43 3.67
C ALA A 206 8.07 18.27 3.13
N LYS A 207 8.79 19.39 2.87
CA LYS A 207 10.19 19.37 2.43
C LYS A 207 11.10 18.67 3.44
N ILE A 208 10.88 18.89 4.75
CA ILE A 208 11.66 18.22 5.81
C ILE A 208 11.52 16.70 5.68
N TYR A 209 10.30 16.18 5.48
CA TYR A 209 10.09 14.74 5.29
C TYR A 209 10.70 14.23 3.99
N MET A 210 10.59 14.99 2.90
CA MET A 210 11.21 14.60 1.63
C MET A 210 12.74 14.53 1.74
N ALA A 211 13.37 15.48 2.43
CA ALA A 211 14.81 15.45 2.68
C ALA A 211 15.26 14.25 3.52
N ARG A 212 14.44 13.78 4.47
CA ARG A 212 14.72 12.56 5.24
C ARG A 212 14.72 11.31 4.37
N ILE A 213 13.83 11.21 3.38
CA ILE A 213 13.85 10.10 2.41
C ILE A 213 15.18 10.07 1.66
N ASP A 214 15.69 11.22 1.22
CA ASP A 214 16.94 11.27 0.46
C ASP A 214 18.13 10.72 1.27
N VAL A 215 18.14 10.94 2.58
CA VAL A 215 19.17 10.40 3.49
C VAL A 215 19.09 8.86 3.58
N LEU A 216 17.87 8.28 3.51
CA LEU A 216 17.67 6.83 3.60
C LEU A 216 18.06 6.09 2.32
N LYS A 217 18.22 6.78 1.19
CA LYS A 217 18.43 6.17 -0.10
C LYS A 217 19.58 5.17 -0.12
N ASP A 218 20.74 5.56 0.36
CA ASP A 218 21.93 4.71 0.34
C ASP A 218 21.76 3.48 1.22
N GLU A 219 21.02 3.61 2.33
CA GLU A 219 20.71 2.49 3.23
C GLU A 219 19.90 1.41 2.51
N TYR A 220 18.90 1.77 1.75
CA TYR A 220 18.10 0.84 0.97
C TYR A 220 18.82 0.31 -0.26
N MET A 221 19.57 1.17 -0.96
CA MET A 221 20.23 0.82 -2.23
C MET A 221 21.44 -0.09 -2.09
N LYS A 222 22.03 -0.23 -0.89
CA LYS A 222 23.14 -1.17 -0.65
C LYS A 222 22.73 -2.64 -0.67
N HIS A 223 21.43 -2.93 -0.55
CA HIS A 223 20.90 -4.29 -0.54
C HIS A 223 20.71 -4.83 -1.95
N SER A 224 20.91 -6.13 -2.11
CA SER A 224 20.56 -6.87 -3.32
C SER A 224 19.17 -7.48 -3.21
N ILE A 225 18.58 -7.85 -4.35
CA ILE A 225 17.33 -8.60 -4.39
C ILE A 225 17.57 -10.01 -3.82
N ASP A 226 16.66 -10.46 -2.97
CA ASP A 226 16.63 -11.86 -2.50
C ASP A 226 15.92 -12.72 -3.56
N LEU A 227 16.74 -13.41 -4.37
CA LEU A 227 16.25 -14.25 -5.47
C LEU A 227 15.52 -15.49 -4.97
N ASP A 228 15.87 -16.02 -3.80
CA ASP A 228 15.24 -17.22 -3.24
C ASP A 228 13.81 -16.88 -2.79
N THR A 229 13.61 -15.79 -2.06
CA THR A 229 12.27 -15.30 -1.70
C THR A 229 11.46 -14.91 -2.94
N ASN A 230 12.09 -14.31 -3.94
CA ASN A 230 11.44 -13.95 -5.21
C ASN A 230 10.97 -15.18 -5.97
N GLY A 231 11.81 -16.21 -6.07
CA GLY A 231 11.48 -17.51 -6.65
C GLY A 231 10.35 -18.22 -5.91
N PHE A 232 10.39 -18.22 -4.57
CA PHE A 232 9.34 -18.76 -3.71
C PHE A 232 7.98 -18.10 -3.99
N VAL A 233 7.91 -16.78 -4.10
CA VAL A 233 6.66 -16.05 -4.43
C VAL A 233 6.11 -16.53 -5.78
N SER A 234 6.96 -16.68 -6.80
CA SER A 234 6.55 -17.18 -8.11
C SER A 234 6.00 -18.59 -8.03
N GLU A 235 6.70 -19.49 -7.37
CA GLU A 235 6.34 -20.91 -7.25
C GLU A 235 4.98 -21.09 -6.58
N VAL A 236 4.79 -20.46 -5.42
CA VAL A 236 3.52 -20.56 -4.68
C VAL A 236 2.35 -20.04 -5.50
N ILE A 237 2.49 -18.86 -6.11
CA ILE A 237 1.41 -18.25 -6.88
C ILE A 237 1.11 -19.02 -8.18
N HIS A 238 2.12 -19.52 -8.88
CA HIS A 238 1.91 -20.35 -10.07
C HIS A 238 1.19 -21.65 -9.70
N ASN A 239 1.61 -22.36 -8.67
CA ASN A 239 0.98 -23.59 -8.21
C ASN A 239 -0.47 -23.36 -7.78
N ALA A 240 -0.74 -22.34 -6.98
CA ALA A 240 -2.10 -21.99 -6.56
C ALA A 240 -2.98 -21.66 -7.78
N THR A 241 -2.46 -20.93 -8.76
CA THR A 241 -3.19 -20.59 -10.00
C THR A 241 -3.56 -21.84 -10.79
N LEU A 242 -2.61 -22.77 -11.00
CA LEU A 242 -2.87 -24.03 -11.69
C LEU A 242 -3.91 -24.88 -10.98
N ILE A 243 -3.81 -25.03 -9.66
CA ILE A 243 -4.77 -25.78 -8.85
C ILE A 243 -6.17 -25.17 -8.97
N ASN A 244 -6.28 -23.85 -8.87
CA ASN A 244 -7.58 -23.15 -9.01
C ASN A 244 -8.19 -23.38 -10.39
N MET A 245 -7.41 -23.32 -11.47
CA MET A 245 -7.87 -23.55 -12.84
C MET A 245 -8.35 -24.99 -13.06
N ILE A 246 -7.69 -25.99 -12.45
CA ILE A 246 -8.11 -27.39 -12.55
C ILE A 246 -9.42 -27.62 -11.82
N LYS A 247 -9.59 -27.03 -10.63
CA LYS A 247 -10.81 -27.20 -9.81
C LYS A 247 -12.04 -26.51 -10.40
N ASN A 248 -11.86 -25.49 -11.24
CA ASN A 248 -12.96 -24.64 -11.76
C ASN A 248 -13.18 -24.85 -13.28
N LYS A 249 -12.72 -25.97 -13.83
CA LYS A 249 -13.12 -26.47 -15.14
C LYS A 249 -14.50 -27.11 -15.00
#